data_80d02ef8f17612e6b6c6b4e2afccd7fd
#
_entry.id   80d02ef8f17612e6b6c6b4e2afccd7fd
#
_cell.length_a   1.000
_cell.length_b   1.000
_cell.length_c   1.000
_cell.angle_alpha   90.00
_cell.angle_beta   90.00
_cell.angle_gamma   90.00
#
_symmetry.space_group_name_H-M   'P 1'
#
loop_
_entity.id
_entity.type
_entity.pdbx_description
1 polymer ?
#
loop_
_entity_poly.entity_id
_entity_poly.type
_entity_poly.pdbx_seq_one_letter_code
_entity_poly.pdbx_strand_id
1 'polypeptide(L)'
;MRQYGQFLDIEKPSILSNLYYLFDYQIGYMYWRYFMWNFAGMQNDIQGDYSITNGNWISGIKFIDELRIGNQDAIDQDQKNNKARNTYFFLPLILGIIGLMFCYKYDIQSFWILLLLFLFTGLALKFYLNCIA
;
A
#
# COMPACT_ATOMS: atom_id res chain seq x y z
N MET A 1 17.52 -13.15 17.19
CA MET A 1 18.39 -12.09 16.63
C MET A 1 19.58 -11.70 17.51
N ARG A 2 19.52 -11.74 18.82
CA ARG A 2 20.68 -11.39 19.69
C ARG A 2 21.91 -12.29 19.54
N GLN A 3 21.75 -13.56 19.18
CA GLN A 3 22.88 -14.51 19.08
C GLN A 3 23.70 -14.39 17.78
N TYR A 4 23.10 -13.90 16.70
CA TYR A 4 23.80 -13.80 15.40
C TYR A 4 24.43 -12.43 15.15
N GLY A 5 23.98 -11.39 15.84
CA GLY A 5 24.54 -10.04 15.72
C GLY A 5 25.99 -9.90 16.16
N GLN A 6 26.46 -10.78 17.04
CA GLN A 6 27.87 -10.78 17.50
C GLN A 6 28.84 -11.39 16.47
N PHE A 7 28.32 -12.22 15.54
CA PHE A 7 29.15 -12.86 14.51
C PHE A 7 29.25 -12.07 13.21
N LEU A 8 28.34 -11.12 12.99
CA LEU A 8 28.23 -10.39 11.72
C LEU A 8 28.64 -8.92 11.82
N ASP A 9 29.12 -8.46 13.00
CA ASP A 9 29.52 -7.06 13.24
C ASP A 9 28.49 -6.02 12.76
N ILE A 10 27.18 -6.38 12.88
CA ILE A 10 26.08 -5.53 12.43
C ILE A 10 25.84 -4.45 13.49
N GLU A 11 26.13 -3.21 13.15
CA GLU A 11 25.79 -2.06 13.97
C GLU A 11 24.27 -1.99 14.20
N LYS A 12 23.88 -1.66 15.42
CA LYS A 12 22.45 -1.45 15.74
C LYS A 12 21.93 -0.26 14.91
N PRO A 13 20.78 -0.42 14.21
CA PRO A 13 20.23 0.67 13.45
C PRO A 13 19.94 1.88 14.34
N SER A 14 20.28 3.06 13.86
CA SER A 14 20.00 4.30 14.57
C SER A 14 18.50 4.60 14.59
N ILE A 15 18.06 5.46 15.50
CA ILE A 15 16.65 5.91 15.54
C ILE A 15 16.23 6.53 14.20
N LEU A 16 17.11 7.29 13.57
CA LEU A 16 16.86 7.88 12.25
C LEU A 16 16.68 6.82 11.16
N SER A 17 17.49 5.77 11.17
CA SER A 17 17.35 4.66 10.22
C SER A 17 16.02 3.90 10.41
N ASN A 18 15.61 3.73 11.66
CA ASN A 18 14.32 3.10 11.97
C ASN A 18 13.13 3.96 11.53
N LEU A 19 13.21 5.28 11.73
CA LEU A 19 12.19 6.21 11.25
C LEU A 19 12.15 6.26 9.72
N TYR A 20 13.29 6.28 9.05
CA TYR A 20 13.36 6.21 7.60
C TYR A 20 12.70 4.93 7.09
N TYR A 21 13.04 3.78 7.66
CA TYR A 21 12.42 2.50 7.31
C TYR A 21 10.91 2.48 7.55
N LEU A 22 10.45 3.08 8.66
CA LEU A 22 9.03 3.20 8.96
C LEU A 22 8.29 4.00 7.88
N PHE A 23 8.80 5.17 7.54
CA PHE A 23 8.11 6.06 6.59
C PHE A 23 8.25 5.59 5.14
N ASP A 24 9.45 5.22 4.71
CA ASP A 24 9.70 4.83 3.33
C ASP A 24 9.14 3.44 3.01
N TYR A 25 9.57 2.43 3.77
CA TYR A 25 9.19 1.05 3.46
C TYR A 25 7.80 0.69 3.98
N GLN A 26 7.52 0.91 5.25
CA GLN A 26 6.30 0.39 5.85
C GLN A 26 5.07 1.21 5.50
N ILE A 27 5.14 2.54 5.58
CA ILE A 27 4.02 3.42 5.24
C ILE A 27 4.00 3.66 3.72
N GLY A 28 5.10 4.11 3.13
CA GLY A 28 5.18 4.46 1.72
C GLY A 28 4.99 3.27 0.79
N TYR A 29 5.81 2.22 0.97
CA TYR A 29 5.74 1.07 0.08
C TYR A 29 4.67 0.05 0.50
N MET A 30 4.70 -0.47 1.73
CA MET A 30 3.81 -1.55 2.12
C MET A 30 2.37 -1.09 2.31
N TYR A 31 2.13 -0.10 3.19
CA TYR A 31 0.77 0.35 3.51
C TYR A 31 0.08 0.99 2.30
N TRP A 32 0.76 1.94 1.63
CA TRP A 32 0.21 2.64 0.47
C TRP A 32 -0.13 1.69 -0.67
N ARG A 33 0.73 0.72 -0.94
CA ARG A 33 0.49 -0.31 -1.96
C ARG A 33 -0.77 -1.12 -1.66
N TYR A 34 -0.92 -1.64 -0.44
CA TYR A 34 -2.12 -2.39 -0.05
C TYR A 34 -3.37 -1.54 -0.06
N PHE A 35 -3.26 -0.29 0.37
CA PHE A 35 -4.36 0.67 0.26
C PHE A 35 -4.81 0.80 -1.19
N MET A 36 -3.88 1.07 -2.11
CA MET A 36 -4.19 1.24 -3.52
C MET A 36 -4.68 -0.04 -4.21
N TRP A 37 -4.27 -1.22 -3.76
CA TRP A 37 -4.82 -2.48 -4.26
C TRP A 37 -6.34 -2.58 -4.04
N ASN A 38 -6.84 -2.07 -2.93
CA ASN A 38 -8.26 -2.10 -2.64
C ASN A 38 -9.08 -1.02 -3.37
N PHE A 39 -8.44 0.08 -3.73
CA PHE A 39 -9.15 1.25 -4.27
C PHE A 39 -8.86 1.54 -5.75
N ALA A 40 -7.69 1.18 -6.25
CA ALA A 40 -7.31 1.38 -7.64
C ALA A 40 -7.31 0.06 -8.43
N GLY A 41 -6.69 -0.98 -7.87
CA GLY A 41 -6.57 -2.30 -8.45
C GLY A 41 -5.18 -2.91 -8.25
N MET A 42 -5.03 -4.18 -8.60
CA MET A 42 -3.86 -4.99 -8.35
C MET A 42 -3.27 -5.54 -9.65
N GLN A 43 -1.96 -5.46 -9.82
CA GLN A 43 -1.26 -5.98 -10.99
C GLN A 43 -1.22 -7.52 -11.01
N ASN A 44 -0.84 -8.13 -9.91
CA ASN A 44 -0.82 -9.57 -9.64
C ASN A 44 -0.72 -9.84 -8.13
N ASP A 45 -0.81 -11.10 -7.74
CA ASP A 45 -0.72 -11.58 -6.36
C ASP A 45 0.72 -11.91 -5.91
N ILE A 46 1.70 -11.69 -6.77
CA ILE A 46 3.11 -11.94 -6.45
C ILE A 46 3.63 -10.79 -5.58
N GLN A 47 4.31 -11.12 -4.49
CA GLN A 47 4.95 -10.12 -3.65
C GLN A 47 6.04 -9.41 -4.44
N GLY A 48 5.91 -8.10 -4.59
CA GLY A 48 6.87 -7.30 -5.34
C GLY A 48 7.87 -6.64 -4.41
N ASP A 49 9.11 -7.04 -4.44
CA ASP A 49 10.20 -6.40 -3.71
C ASP A 49 10.73 -5.20 -4.49
N TYR A 50 9.94 -4.12 -4.57
CA TYR A 50 10.18 -2.95 -5.44
C TYR A 50 10.27 -3.28 -6.94
N SER A 51 9.84 -4.47 -7.35
CA SER A 51 9.81 -4.86 -8.77
C SER A 51 8.75 -4.09 -9.54
N ILE A 52 9.08 -3.63 -10.73
CA ILE A 52 8.14 -2.97 -11.65
C ILE A 52 7.09 -3.96 -12.19
N THR A 53 7.46 -5.23 -12.28
CA THR A 53 6.64 -6.28 -12.90
C THR A 53 5.73 -7.00 -11.93
N ASN A 54 5.98 -6.93 -10.62
CA ASN A 54 5.25 -7.71 -9.64
C ASN A 54 4.75 -6.89 -8.47
N GLY A 55 3.56 -7.23 -7.99
CA GLY A 55 3.01 -6.73 -6.75
C GLY A 55 2.69 -5.24 -6.72
N ASN A 56 2.56 -4.59 -7.86
CA ASN A 56 2.18 -3.18 -7.92
C ASN A 56 0.67 -3.00 -7.90
N TRP A 57 0.22 -1.81 -7.52
CA TRP A 57 -1.15 -1.41 -7.81
C TRP A 57 -1.24 -0.87 -9.24
N ILE A 58 -2.38 -1.05 -9.87
CA ILE A 58 -2.69 -0.52 -11.19
C ILE A 58 -4.07 0.12 -11.17
N SER A 59 -4.23 1.20 -11.91
CA SER A 59 -5.51 1.91 -11.98
C SER A 59 -6.40 1.44 -13.14
N GLY A 60 -5.80 0.88 -14.19
CA GLY A 60 -6.44 0.64 -15.47
C GLY A 60 -6.41 1.86 -16.41
N ILE A 61 -5.92 3.01 -15.94
CA ILE A 61 -5.72 4.20 -16.75
C ILE A 61 -4.30 4.16 -17.29
N LYS A 62 -4.16 3.89 -18.59
CA LYS A 62 -2.85 3.69 -19.24
C LYS A 62 -1.84 4.79 -18.91
N PHE A 63 -2.21 6.04 -18.98
CA PHE A 63 -1.33 7.17 -18.71
C PHE A 63 -0.73 7.14 -17.29
N ILE A 64 -1.55 6.82 -16.28
CA ILE A 64 -1.10 6.77 -14.88
C ILE A 64 -0.21 5.54 -14.64
N ASP A 65 -0.62 4.40 -15.17
CA ASP A 65 0.09 3.14 -14.97
C ASP A 65 1.44 3.14 -15.72
N GLU A 66 1.48 3.64 -16.97
CA GLU A 66 2.71 3.76 -17.75
C GLU A 66 3.73 4.73 -17.14
N LEU A 67 3.28 5.84 -16.59
CA LEU A 67 4.14 6.82 -15.95
C LEU A 67 4.84 6.25 -14.71
N ARG A 68 4.21 5.30 -14.03
CA ARG A 68 4.68 4.75 -12.76
C ARG A 68 5.44 3.44 -12.89
N ILE A 69 4.96 2.51 -13.68
CA ILE A 69 5.49 1.13 -13.81
C ILE A 69 5.82 0.74 -15.25
N GLY A 70 5.81 1.70 -16.16
CA GLY A 70 6.13 1.48 -17.57
C GLY A 70 5.00 0.85 -18.36
N ASN A 71 5.28 0.53 -19.62
CA ASN A 71 4.27 0.03 -20.56
C ASN A 71 3.72 -1.33 -20.13
N GLN A 72 2.46 -1.36 -19.74
CA GLN A 72 1.76 -2.57 -19.30
C GLN A 72 1.32 -3.48 -20.48
N ASP A 73 1.33 -2.98 -21.71
CA ASP A 73 1.05 -3.79 -22.88
C ASP A 73 2.24 -4.67 -23.30
N ALA A 74 3.44 -4.36 -22.84
CA ALA A 74 4.67 -5.13 -23.11
C ALA A 74 4.93 -6.27 -22.10
N ILE A 75 4.08 -6.44 -21.09
CA ILE A 75 4.20 -7.49 -20.08
C ILE A 75 3.83 -8.84 -20.68
N ASP A 76 4.45 -9.90 -20.18
CA ASP A 76 4.24 -11.29 -20.62
C ASP A 76 2.77 -11.70 -20.51
N GLN A 77 2.34 -12.58 -21.40
CA GLN A 77 0.94 -13.04 -21.51
C GLN A 77 0.45 -13.70 -20.21
N ASP A 78 1.32 -14.43 -19.53
CA ASP A 78 0.98 -15.10 -18.26
C ASP A 78 0.66 -14.06 -17.15
N GLN A 79 1.35 -12.94 -17.14
CA GLN A 79 1.08 -11.86 -16.19
C GLN A 79 -0.18 -11.07 -16.53
N LYS A 80 -0.49 -10.92 -17.84
CA LYS A 80 -1.75 -10.28 -18.27
C LYS A 80 -2.98 -11.11 -17.89
N ASN A 81 -2.86 -12.43 -17.99
CA ASN A 81 -3.93 -13.39 -17.70
C ASN A 81 -3.97 -13.81 -16.23
N ASN A 82 -3.17 -13.20 -15.35
CA ASN A 82 -3.21 -13.49 -13.92
C ASN A 82 -4.61 -13.20 -13.35
N LYS A 83 -5.21 -14.20 -12.70
CA LYS A 83 -6.57 -14.11 -12.11
C LYS A 83 -6.70 -13.04 -11.03
N ALA A 84 -5.60 -12.67 -10.39
CA ALA A 84 -5.57 -11.64 -9.37
C ALA A 84 -5.51 -10.22 -9.98
N ARG A 85 -5.23 -10.09 -11.28
CA ARG A 85 -5.17 -8.80 -11.95
C ARG A 85 -6.57 -8.18 -12.04
N ASN A 86 -6.72 -7.02 -11.44
CA ASN A 86 -7.97 -6.27 -11.48
C ASN A 86 -7.71 -4.76 -11.54
N THR A 87 -8.69 -4.02 -12.05
CA THR A 87 -8.63 -2.56 -12.16
C THR A 87 -9.98 -1.97 -11.80
N TYR A 88 -9.98 -0.99 -10.90
CA TYR A 88 -11.20 -0.34 -10.42
C TYR A 88 -11.33 1.11 -10.85
N PHE A 89 -10.38 1.64 -11.63
CA PHE A 89 -10.40 3.02 -12.14
C PHE A 89 -10.60 4.08 -11.04
N PHE A 90 -10.08 3.82 -9.84
CA PHE A 90 -10.29 4.64 -8.64
C PHE A 90 -11.75 4.81 -8.19
N LEU A 91 -12.71 4.09 -8.78
CA LEU A 91 -14.13 4.22 -8.44
C LEU A 91 -14.42 4.04 -6.95
N PRO A 92 -13.90 3.00 -6.26
CA PRO A 92 -14.13 2.85 -4.82
C PRO A 92 -13.56 4.02 -4.01
N LEU A 93 -12.39 4.56 -4.43
CA LEU A 93 -11.77 5.71 -3.76
C LEU A 93 -12.62 6.98 -3.92
N ILE A 94 -13.08 7.25 -5.13
CA ILE A 94 -13.92 8.42 -5.42
C ILE A 94 -15.23 8.33 -4.64
N LEU A 95 -15.89 7.18 -4.65
CA LEU A 95 -17.14 6.96 -3.89
C LEU A 95 -16.91 7.11 -2.38
N GLY A 96 -15.80 6.58 -1.87
CA GLY A 96 -15.41 6.73 -0.46
C GLY A 96 -15.19 8.19 -0.07
N ILE A 97 -14.50 8.96 -0.89
CA ILE A 97 -14.28 10.40 -0.65
C ILE A 97 -15.62 11.16 -0.69
N ILE A 98 -16.47 10.90 -1.67
CA ILE A 98 -17.81 11.51 -1.75
C ILE A 98 -18.62 11.19 -0.50
N GLY A 99 -18.62 9.92 -0.04
CA GLY A 99 -19.29 9.49 1.17
C GLY A 99 -18.76 10.20 2.42
N LEU A 100 -17.44 10.34 2.55
CA LEU A 100 -16.83 11.08 3.67
C LEU A 100 -17.19 12.57 3.62
N MET A 101 -17.19 13.20 2.45
CA MET A 101 -17.61 14.60 2.30
C MET A 101 -19.09 14.80 2.68
N PHE A 102 -19.94 13.85 2.33
CA PHE A 102 -21.34 13.86 2.73
C PHE A 102 -21.48 13.76 4.26
N CYS A 103 -20.80 12.79 4.89
CA CYS A 103 -20.79 12.66 6.35
C CYS A 103 -20.25 13.93 7.04
N TYR A 104 -19.17 14.51 6.52
CA TYR A 104 -18.61 15.75 7.07
C TYR A 104 -19.64 16.90 7.10
N LYS A 105 -20.47 16.98 6.05
CA LYS A 105 -21.47 18.06 5.92
C LYS A 105 -22.72 17.82 6.77
N TYR A 106 -23.20 16.57 6.86
CA TYR A 106 -24.51 16.26 7.43
C TYR A 106 -24.45 15.55 8.79
N ASP A 107 -23.35 14.82 9.07
CA ASP A 107 -23.16 14.06 10.30
C ASP A 107 -21.69 13.99 10.68
N ILE A 108 -21.25 14.99 11.36
CA ILE A 108 -19.84 15.14 11.79
C ILE A 108 -19.40 14.01 12.74
N GLN A 109 -20.31 13.41 13.50
CA GLN A 109 -19.97 12.31 14.42
C GLN A 109 -19.62 11.06 13.61
N SER A 110 -20.47 10.69 12.66
CA SER A 110 -20.19 9.57 11.75
C SER A 110 -18.92 9.80 10.93
N PHE A 111 -18.64 11.02 10.49
CA PHE A 111 -17.39 11.37 9.82
C PHE A 111 -16.16 11.00 10.66
N TRP A 112 -16.11 11.42 11.91
CA TRP A 112 -14.98 11.14 12.80
C TRP A 112 -14.85 9.65 13.11
N ILE A 113 -15.97 8.96 13.34
CA ILE A 113 -15.98 7.51 13.58
C ILE A 113 -15.41 6.76 12.37
N LEU A 114 -15.88 7.05 11.17
CA LEU A 114 -15.41 6.42 9.95
C LEU A 114 -13.94 6.71 9.67
N LEU A 115 -13.52 7.97 9.84
CA LEU A 115 -12.13 8.38 9.66
C LEU A 115 -11.19 7.68 10.65
N LEU A 116 -11.54 7.65 11.93
CA LEU A 116 -10.77 6.96 12.95
C LEU A 116 -10.73 5.45 12.71
N LEU A 117 -11.86 4.85 12.39
CA LEU A 117 -11.92 3.42 12.05
C LEU A 117 -11.00 3.09 10.87
N PHE A 118 -11.02 3.89 9.82
CA PHE A 118 -10.15 3.73 8.65
C PHE A 118 -8.66 3.86 9.03
N LEU A 119 -8.29 4.87 9.81
CA LEU A 119 -6.91 5.07 10.26
C LEU A 119 -6.45 3.94 11.19
N PHE A 120 -7.28 3.54 12.17
CA PHE A 120 -6.90 2.51 13.13
C PHE A 120 -6.83 1.12 12.52
N THR A 121 -7.72 0.76 11.62
CA THR A 121 -7.65 -0.55 10.96
C THR A 121 -6.45 -0.68 10.02
N GLY A 122 -6.04 0.41 9.37
CA GLY A 122 -4.91 0.40 8.44
C GLY A 122 -3.56 0.61 9.12
N LEU A 123 -3.38 1.73 9.81
CA LEU A 123 -2.10 2.14 10.37
C LEU A 123 -1.78 1.47 11.70
N ALA A 124 -2.75 1.35 12.62
CA ALA A 124 -2.48 0.81 13.95
C ALA A 124 -2.03 -0.65 13.91
N LEU A 125 -2.56 -1.45 12.98
CA LEU A 125 -2.13 -2.83 12.80
C LEU A 125 -0.64 -2.91 12.41
N LYS A 126 -0.16 -1.97 11.59
CA LYS A 126 1.25 -1.89 11.19
C LYS A 126 2.15 -1.53 12.36
N PHE A 127 1.75 -0.57 13.18
CA PHE A 127 2.51 -0.22 14.38
C PHE A 127 2.57 -1.37 15.40
N TYR A 128 1.46 -2.07 15.59
CA TYR A 128 1.39 -3.21 16.49
C TYR A 128 2.32 -4.35 16.07
N LEU A 129 2.33 -4.72 14.80
CA LEU A 129 3.19 -5.77 14.27
C LEU A 129 4.68 -5.43 14.38
N ASN A 130 5.05 -4.16 14.33
CA ASN A 130 6.43 -3.72 14.50
C ASN A 130 6.92 -3.72 15.95
N CYS A 131 6.03 -3.57 16.92
CA CYS A 131 6.40 -3.64 18.32
C CYS A 131 6.70 -5.09 18.79
N ILE A 132 6.26 -6.09 18.02
CA ILE A 132 6.40 -7.51 18.37
C ILE A 132 7.61 -8.15 17.65
N ALA A 133 8.10 -7.56 16.57
CA ALA A 133 9.27 -8.03 15.81
C ALA A 133 10.56 -7.42 16.33
#